data_27beb18da349da0eca481623f6e3856f
#
_entry.id   27beb18da349da0eca481623f6e3856f
#
_cell.length_a   1.000
_cell.length_b   1.000
_cell.length_c   1.000
_cell.angle_alpha   90.00
_cell.angle_beta   90.00
_cell.angle_gamma   90.00
#
_symmetry.space_group_name_H-M   'P 1'
#
loop_
_entity.id
_entity.type
_entity.pdbx_description
1 polymer ?
#
loop_
_entity_poly.entity_id
_entity_poly.type
_entity_poly.pdbx_seq_one_letter_code
_entity_poly.pdbx_strand_id
1 'polypeptide(L)'
;NQFAWEKTFTIKEGGQREETLRLREAQLGDMLERISLPEFEVKDSAENTVTCAELTKGGKKILMWLEESREPTEHILNEMLEHAEKFHEFENSISFMIRTPEAKQDPLLAKVLKMFPNVSIYYDSFEENIELLGRRMYVDPDKLPLILVTNGESVGIYATSGYNVGTGDMLIRIMEEVPEV
;
A
#
# COMPACT_ATOMS: atom_id res chain seq x y z
N ASN A 1 24.16 8.79 3.35
CA ASN A 1 23.95 8.39 4.70
C ASN A 1 23.23 9.51 5.48
N GLN A 2 22.17 9.14 6.19
CA GLN A 2 21.28 10.08 6.87
C GLN A 2 21.99 11.02 7.84
N PHE A 3 22.99 10.52 8.53
CA PHE A 3 23.68 11.32 9.55
C PHE A 3 24.54 12.44 8.98
N ALA A 4 25.01 12.29 7.76
CA ALA A 4 25.84 13.30 7.14
C ALA A 4 25.05 14.58 6.85
N TRP A 5 23.82 14.47 6.37
CA TRP A 5 23.02 15.66 6.08
C TRP A 5 22.40 16.28 7.32
N GLU A 6 22.10 15.49 8.36
CA GLU A 6 21.60 16.03 9.62
C GLU A 6 22.57 17.03 10.23
N LYS A 7 23.84 16.74 10.14
CA LYS A 7 24.89 17.62 10.65
C LYS A 7 24.98 18.94 9.93
N THR A 8 24.50 19.01 8.69
CA THR A 8 24.55 20.23 7.91
C THR A 8 23.42 21.20 8.22
N PHE A 9 22.46 20.81 9.05
CA PHE A 9 21.26 21.59 9.31
C PHE A 9 21.23 22.21 10.70
N THR A 10 22.33 22.60 11.22
CA THR A 10 22.36 23.14 12.58
C THR A 10 22.40 24.65 12.67
N ILE A 11 22.36 25.38 11.58
CA ILE A 11 22.95 26.68 11.60
C ILE A 11 22.00 27.83 11.38
N LYS A 12 20.91 27.73 10.64
CA LYS A 12 20.12 28.91 10.30
C LYS A 12 18.62 28.66 10.39
N GLU A 13 17.91 29.67 10.89
CA GLU A 13 16.47 29.66 10.93
C GLU A 13 15.88 29.89 9.54
N GLY A 14 14.63 29.58 9.35
CA GLY A 14 13.87 29.84 8.12
C GLY A 14 14.31 29.04 6.91
N GLY A 15 15.34 29.45 6.21
CA GLY A 15 15.81 28.81 5.00
C GLY A 15 16.23 27.36 5.18
N GLN A 16 16.70 27.00 6.35
CA GLN A 16 17.03 25.62 6.67
C GLN A 16 15.82 24.71 6.80
N ARG A 17 14.74 25.23 7.32
CA ARG A 17 13.51 24.47 7.48
C ARG A 17 12.94 24.07 6.14
N GLU A 18 12.94 24.96 5.17
CA GLU A 18 12.48 24.67 3.81
C GLU A 18 13.37 23.65 3.12
N GLU A 19 14.67 23.75 3.29
CA GLU A 19 15.63 22.84 2.71
C GLU A 19 15.52 21.44 3.30
N THR A 20 15.30 21.36 4.62
CA THR A 20 15.06 20.08 5.29
C THR A 20 13.81 19.40 4.75
N LEU A 21 12.74 20.15 4.53
CA LEU A 21 11.50 19.61 3.97
C LEU A 21 11.71 19.09 2.54
N ARG A 22 12.40 19.84 1.72
CA ARG A 22 12.72 19.42 0.34
C ARG A 22 13.56 18.16 0.30
N LEU A 23 14.53 18.04 1.19
CA LEU A 23 15.35 16.86 1.29
C LEU A 23 14.54 15.65 1.75
N ARG A 24 13.60 15.82 2.67
CA ARG A 24 12.73 14.74 3.10
C ARG A 24 11.82 14.26 1.98
N GLU A 25 11.26 15.17 1.21
CA GLU A 25 10.42 14.83 0.07
C GLU A 25 11.20 14.08 -1.01
N ALA A 26 12.40 14.58 -1.34
CA ALA A 26 13.28 13.90 -2.28
C ALA A 26 13.68 12.53 -1.77
N GLN A 27 13.95 12.40 -0.46
CA GLN A 27 14.36 11.14 0.14
C GLN A 27 13.27 10.10 0.15
N LEU A 28 12.01 10.49 0.21
CA LEU A 28 10.93 9.50 0.18
C LEU A 28 11.00 8.66 -1.10
N GLY A 29 11.12 9.30 -2.25
CA GLY A 29 11.27 8.58 -3.51
C GLY A 29 12.57 7.79 -3.60
N ASP A 30 13.66 8.36 -3.06
CA ASP A 30 14.97 7.71 -3.07
C ASP A 30 15.06 6.53 -2.11
N MET A 31 14.29 6.54 -1.03
CA MET A 31 14.25 5.46 -0.05
C MET A 31 13.42 4.28 -0.50
N LEU A 32 12.53 4.48 -1.46
CA LEU A 32 11.70 3.40 -1.98
C LEU A 32 12.46 2.65 -3.05
N GLU A 33 12.65 1.37 -2.82
CA GLU A 33 13.30 0.51 -3.79
C GLU A 33 12.33 0.12 -4.89
N ARG A 34 12.87 -0.19 -6.05
CA ARG A 34 12.09 -0.76 -7.14
C ARG A 34 12.45 -2.23 -7.22
N ILE A 35 11.52 -3.06 -6.80
CA ILE A 35 11.72 -4.50 -6.70
C ILE A 35 10.85 -5.18 -7.73
N SER A 36 11.47 -5.96 -8.62
CA SER A 36 10.72 -6.78 -9.56
C SER A 36 9.95 -7.86 -8.78
N LEU A 37 8.64 -7.87 -8.93
CA LEU A 37 7.79 -8.82 -8.22
C LEU A 37 7.79 -10.18 -8.92
N PRO A 38 7.63 -11.26 -8.14
CA PRO A 38 7.44 -12.58 -8.73
C PRO A 38 6.08 -12.64 -9.43
N GLU A 39 5.92 -13.59 -10.31
CA GLU A 39 4.62 -13.84 -10.92
C GLU A 39 3.69 -14.44 -9.87
N PHE A 40 2.52 -13.86 -9.75
CA PHE A 40 1.46 -14.40 -8.92
C PHE A 40 0.11 -14.06 -9.58
N GLU A 41 -0.92 -14.72 -9.13
CA GLU A 41 -2.25 -14.47 -9.66
C GLU A 41 -3.30 -14.54 -8.56
N VAL A 42 -4.39 -13.84 -8.79
CA VAL A 42 -5.58 -13.86 -7.93
C VAL A 42 -6.80 -14.12 -8.82
N LYS A 43 -7.97 -14.20 -8.22
CA LYS A 43 -9.23 -14.40 -8.95
C LYS A 43 -10.11 -13.17 -8.83
N ASP A 44 -10.82 -12.83 -9.89
CA ASP A 44 -11.86 -11.83 -9.82
C ASP A 44 -13.20 -12.45 -9.37
N SER A 45 -14.27 -11.64 -9.31
CA SER A 45 -15.58 -12.11 -8.86
C SER A 45 -16.21 -13.13 -9.81
N ALA A 46 -15.76 -13.19 -11.06
CA ALA A 46 -16.21 -14.18 -12.04
C ALA A 46 -15.29 -15.40 -12.13
N GLU A 47 -14.36 -15.51 -11.15
CA GLU A 47 -13.38 -16.60 -11.06
C GLU A 47 -12.34 -16.61 -12.19
N ASN A 48 -12.22 -15.50 -12.91
CA ASN A 48 -11.16 -15.35 -13.90
C ASN A 48 -9.83 -15.08 -13.21
N THR A 49 -8.77 -15.65 -13.76
CA THR A 49 -7.41 -15.39 -13.26
C THR A 49 -6.96 -13.99 -13.64
N VAL A 50 -6.43 -13.28 -12.67
CA VAL A 50 -5.84 -11.93 -12.85
C VAL A 50 -4.38 -12.01 -12.43
N THR A 51 -3.48 -11.69 -13.34
CA THR A 51 -2.04 -11.80 -13.11
C THR A 51 -1.47 -10.58 -12.40
N CYS A 52 -0.26 -10.72 -11.87
CA CYS A 52 0.46 -9.61 -11.28
C CYS A 52 0.62 -8.44 -12.27
N ALA A 53 0.97 -8.74 -13.52
CA ALA A 53 1.11 -7.72 -14.54
C ALA A 53 -0.20 -6.94 -14.75
N GLU A 54 -1.33 -7.63 -14.79
CA GLU A 54 -2.64 -6.99 -14.93
C GLU A 54 -3.01 -6.15 -13.71
N LEU A 55 -2.73 -6.65 -12.49
CA LEU A 55 -3.02 -5.93 -11.25
C LEU A 55 -2.23 -4.63 -11.13
N THR A 56 -1.01 -4.62 -11.64
CA THR A 56 -0.08 -3.50 -11.44
C THR A 56 0.02 -2.57 -12.64
N LYS A 57 -0.68 -2.88 -13.70
CA LYS A 57 -0.64 -2.10 -14.95
C LYS A 57 -1.24 -0.72 -14.76
N GLY A 58 -0.59 0.27 -15.32
CA GLY A 58 -1.15 1.62 -15.40
C GLY A 58 -0.72 2.58 -14.32
N GLY A 59 0.43 2.36 -13.71
CA GLY A 59 1.00 3.28 -12.75
C GLY A 59 0.94 2.78 -11.32
N LYS A 60 0.86 3.69 -10.37
CA LYS A 60 0.86 3.33 -8.96
C LYS A 60 -0.44 2.64 -8.55
N LYS A 61 -0.30 1.52 -7.82
CA LYS A 61 -1.42 0.75 -7.29
C LYS A 61 -1.14 0.41 -5.83
N ILE A 62 -2.21 0.32 -5.05
CA ILE A 62 -2.14 -0.18 -3.67
C ILE A 62 -2.86 -1.52 -3.65
N LEU A 63 -2.15 -2.56 -3.25
CA LEU A 63 -2.70 -3.91 -3.13
C LEU A 63 -2.71 -4.29 -1.65
N MET A 64 -3.86 -4.66 -1.12
CA MET A 64 -4.02 -5.00 0.28
C MET A 64 -4.62 -6.39 0.43
N TRP A 65 -3.89 -7.29 1.08
CA TRP A 65 -4.41 -8.60 1.49
C TRP A 65 -4.97 -8.44 2.90
N LEU A 66 -6.28 -8.47 3.00
CA LEU A 66 -7.01 -8.16 4.23
C LEU A 66 -7.67 -9.40 4.82
N GLU A 67 -7.40 -9.66 6.10
CA GLU A 67 -8.13 -10.66 6.85
C GLU A 67 -9.17 -9.94 7.70
N GLU A 68 -10.44 -10.07 7.34
CA GLU A 68 -11.54 -9.39 8.02
C GLU A 68 -11.64 -9.78 9.49
N SER A 69 -12.21 -8.90 10.29
CA SER A 69 -12.43 -9.11 11.73
C SER A 69 -11.15 -9.28 12.56
N ARG A 70 -10.01 -8.87 12.02
CA ARG A 70 -8.75 -8.83 12.74
C ARG A 70 -8.38 -7.40 13.10
N GLU A 71 -7.88 -7.20 14.31
CA GLU A 71 -7.51 -5.87 14.78
C GLU A 71 -6.57 -5.11 13.85
N PRO A 72 -5.47 -5.71 13.34
CA PRO A 72 -4.59 -4.98 12.42
C PRO A 72 -5.28 -4.51 11.14
N THR A 73 -6.17 -5.34 10.60
CA THR A 73 -6.97 -4.97 9.43
C THR A 73 -7.95 -3.84 9.78
N GLU A 74 -8.58 -3.92 10.94
CA GLU A 74 -9.51 -2.88 11.38
C GLU A 74 -8.82 -1.53 11.51
N HIS A 75 -7.59 -1.50 11.98
CA HIS A 75 -6.84 -0.25 12.11
C HIS A 75 -6.60 0.43 10.76
N ILE A 76 -6.17 -0.30 9.74
CA ILE A 76 -5.94 0.33 8.43
C ILE A 76 -7.25 0.74 7.77
N LEU A 77 -8.31 -0.06 7.92
CA LEU A 77 -9.62 0.30 7.37
C LEU A 77 -10.15 1.58 8.04
N ASN A 78 -9.97 1.72 9.35
CA ASN A 78 -10.36 2.95 10.05
C ASN A 78 -9.53 4.16 9.61
N GLU A 79 -8.23 3.99 9.36
CA GLU A 79 -7.40 5.06 8.82
C GLU A 79 -7.89 5.51 7.44
N MET A 80 -8.32 4.57 6.60
CA MET A 80 -8.90 4.94 5.31
C MET A 80 -10.18 5.77 5.47
N LEU A 81 -11.03 5.42 6.44
CA LEU A 81 -12.23 6.19 6.71
C LEU A 81 -11.92 7.58 7.29
N GLU A 82 -10.93 7.66 8.17
CA GLU A 82 -10.49 8.93 8.74
C GLU A 82 -9.94 9.88 7.69
N HIS A 83 -9.27 9.36 6.68
CA HIS A 83 -8.67 10.12 5.59
C HIS A 83 -9.42 9.90 4.28
N ALA A 84 -10.74 9.73 4.34
CA ALA A 84 -11.55 9.37 3.19
C ALA A 84 -11.38 10.32 2.00
N GLU A 85 -11.29 11.61 2.26
CA GLU A 85 -11.14 12.62 1.21
C GLU A 85 -9.88 12.36 0.36
N LYS A 86 -8.78 12.03 1.03
CA LYS A 86 -7.52 11.73 0.33
C LYS A 86 -7.58 10.40 -0.41
N PHE A 87 -8.10 9.37 0.25
CA PHE A 87 -8.21 8.05 -0.38
C PHE A 87 -9.17 8.04 -1.56
N HIS A 88 -10.16 8.90 -1.60
CA HIS A 88 -11.03 9.06 -2.76
C HIS A 88 -10.27 9.50 -4.01
N GLU A 89 -9.22 10.27 -3.85
CA GLU A 89 -8.44 10.77 -4.99
C GLU A 89 -7.78 9.65 -5.80
N PHE A 90 -7.48 8.53 -5.16
CA PHE A 90 -6.84 7.39 -5.83
C PHE A 90 -7.53 6.05 -5.57
N GLU A 91 -8.82 6.09 -5.23
CA GLU A 91 -9.52 4.84 -4.92
C GLU A 91 -9.57 3.84 -6.09
N ASN A 92 -9.55 4.33 -7.33
CA ASN A 92 -9.47 3.46 -8.51
C ASN A 92 -8.16 2.66 -8.59
N SER A 93 -7.16 3.09 -7.85
CA SER A 93 -5.85 2.43 -7.80
C SER A 93 -5.71 1.47 -6.62
N ILE A 94 -6.75 1.30 -5.83
CA ILE A 94 -6.74 0.41 -4.66
C ILE A 94 -7.42 -0.91 -5.00
N SER A 95 -6.78 -2.01 -4.64
CA SER A 95 -7.34 -3.35 -4.77
C SER A 95 -7.26 -4.07 -3.43
N PHE A 96 -8.37 -4.67 -3.02
CA PHE A 96 -8.43 -5.52 -1.83
C PHE A 96 -8.43 -6.98 -2.26
N MET A 97 -7.56 -7.77 -1.69
CA MET A 97 -7.58 -9.21 -1.80
C MET A 97 -8.16 -9.79 -0.52
N ILE A 98 -9.24 -10.55 -0.64
CA ILE A 98 -9.91 -11.22 0.47
C ILE A 98 -10.03 -12.71 0.15
N ARG A 99 -10.27 -13.52 1.19
CA ARG A 99 -10.29 -14.98 0.99
C ARG A 99 -11.55 -15.48 0.28
N THR A 100 -12.69 -14.96 0.68
CA THR A 100 -13.99 -15.42 0.17
C THR A 100 -14.95 -14.25 0.05
N PRO A 101 -16.02 -14.38 -0.76
CA PRO A 101 -17.05 -13.36 -0.86
C PRO A 101 -17.72 -13.02 0.48
N GLU A 102 -17.78 -13.96 1.40
CA GLU A 102 -18.37 -13.79 2.72
C GLU A 102 -17.62 -12.74 3.55
N ALA A 103 -16.34 -12.52 3.30
CA ALA A 103 -15.58 -11.48 3.98
C ALA A 103 -16.20 -10.09 3.81
N LYS A 104 -16.90 -9.83 2.72
CA LYS A 104 -17.58 -8.56 2.47
C LYS A 104 -18.74 -8.30 3.42
N GLN A 105 -19.17 -9.31 4.18
CA GLN A 105 -20.22 -9.16 5.19
C GLN A 105 -19.67 -8.61 6.51
N ASP A 106 -18.35 -8.57 6.68
CA ASP A 106 -17.76 -7.93 7.85
C ASP A 106 -18.20 -6.46 7.88
N PRO A 107 -18.76 -5.98 9.01
CA PRO A 107 -19.36 -4.64 9.07
C PRO A 107 -18.40 -3.51 8.70
N LEU A 108 -17.15 -3.57 9.15
CA LEU A 108 -16.16 -2.53 8.84
C LEU A 108 -15.73 -2.57 7.38
N LEU A 109 -15.49 -3.76 6.86
CA LEU A 109 -15.13 -3.90 5.44
C LEU A 109 -16.30 -3.45 4.55
N ALA A 110 -17.53 -3.82 4.91
CA ALA A 110 -18.71 -3.38 4.18
C ALA A 110 -18.81 -1.85 4.17
N LYS A 111 -18.54 -1.21 5.30
CA LYS A 111 -18.57 0.25 5.42
C LYS A 111 -17.52 0.91 4.51
N VAL A 112 -16.32 0.36 4.50
CA VAL A 112 -15.23 0.87 3.65
C VAL A 112 -15.56 0.70 2.17
N LEU A 113 -16.10 -0.44 1.78
CA LEU A 113 -16.49 -0.68 0.39
C LEU A 113 -17.63 0.22 -0.06
N LYS A 114 -18.51 0.59 0.85
CA LYS A 114 -19.59 1.56 0.57
C LYS A 114 -19.03 2.96 0.41
N MET A 115 -18.04 3.32 1.23
CA MET A 115 -17.37 4.63 1.15
C MET A 115 -16.52 4.75 -0.13
N PHE A 116 -15.89 3.65 -0.56
CA PHE A 116 -14.98 3.63 -1.70
C PHE A 116 -15.47 2.60 -2.74
N PRO A 117 -16.55 2.92 -3.48
CA PRO A 117 -17.16 1.95 -4.40
C PRO A 117 -16.29 1.58 -5.61
N ASN A 118 -15.24 2.34 -5.88
CA ASN A 118 -14.35 2.08 -7.01
C ASN A 118 -13.12 1.25 -6.66
N VAL A 119 -13.00 0.82 -5.39
CA VAL A 119 -11.95 -0.12 -4.99
C VAL A 119 -12.27 -1.48 -5.64
N SER A 120 -11.26 -2.09 -6.23
CA SER A 120 -11.40 -3.40 -6.86
C SER A 120 -11.28 -4.51 -5.80
N ILE A 121 -12.06 -5.57 -5.97
CA ILE A 121 -12.04 -6.71 -5.08
C ILE A 121 -11.57 -7.94 -5.84
N TYR A 122 -10.62 -8.65 -5.26
CA TYR A 122 -10.12 -9.92 -5.78
C TYR A 122 -10.10 -10.96 -4.67
N TYR A 123 -9.99 -12.22 -5.05
CA TYR A 123 -10.03 -13.36 -4.14
C TYR A 123 -8.73 -14.14 -4.24
N ASP A 124 -8.21 -14.54 -3.09
CA ASP A 124 -6.96 -15.25 -3.00
C ASP A 124 -6.99 -16.17 -1.77
N SER A 125 -6.34 -17.31 -1.85
CA SER A 125 -6.17 -18.21 -0.70
C SER A 125 -5.22 -17.65 0.35
N PHE A 126 -4.41 -16.67 -0.03
CA PHE A 126 -3.39 -15.96 0.77
C PHE A 126 -2.08 -16.72 0.93
N GLU A 127 -2.13 -17.95 1.39
CA GLU A 127 -0.96 -18.69 1.87
C GLU A 127 0.27 -18.57 0.97
N GLU A 128 0.12 -18.94 -0.28
CA GLU A 128 1.23 -18.96 -1.22
C GLU A 128 1.68 -17.55 -1.62
N ASN A 129 0.75 -16.69 -1.98
CA ASN A 129 1.06 -15.35 -2.46
C ASN A 129 1.63 -14.46 -1.36
N ILE A 130 1.10 -14.55 -0.16
CA ILE A 130 1.60 -13.77 1.00
C ILE A 130 3.03 -14.15 1.32
N GLU A 131 3.34 -15.44 1.34
CA GLU A 131 4.71 -15.92 1.59
C GLU A 131 5.66 -15.40 0.51
N LEU A 132 5.27 -15.55 -0.75
CA LEU A 132 6.07 -15.16 -1.88
C LEU A 132 6.36 -13.66 -1.90
N LEU A 133 5.32 -12.85 -1.75
CA LEU A 133 5.43 -11.39 -1.79
C LEU A 133 6.09 -10.84 -0.53
N GLY A 134 5.78 -11.39 0.63
CA GLY A 134 6.40 -10.97 1.88
C GLY A 134 7.90 -11.16 1.84
N ARG A 135 8.36 -12.30 1.40
CA ARG A 135 9.79 -12.57 1.25
C ARG A 135 10.45 -11.64 0.24
N ARG A 136 9.79 -11.44 -0.90
CA ARG A 136 10.34 -10.59 -1.96
C ARG A 136 10.49 -9.14 -1.52
N MET A 137 9.55 -8.65 -0.73
CA MET A 137 9.54 -7.27 -0.26
C MET A 137 10.16 -7.08 1.13
N TYR A 138 10.74 -8.13 1.70
CA TYR A 138 11.41 -8.10 3.00
C TYR A 138 10.49 -7.70 4.16
N VAL A 139 9.25 -8.17 4.13
CA VAL A 139 8.30 -8.00 5.23
C VAL A 139 7.85 -9.37 5.74
N ASP A 140 7.33 -9.40 6.97
CA ASP A 140 6.97 -10.63 7.65
C ASP A 140 5.70 -11.24 7.01
N PRO A 141 5.79 -12.42 6.36
CA PRO A 141 4.62 -13.04 5.74
C PRO A 141 3.63 -13.61 6.73
N ASP A 142 3.99 -13.71 8.01
CA ASP A 142 3.08 -14.21 9.04
C ASP A 142 2.17 -13.12 9.60
N LYS A 143 2.37 -11.88 9.21
CA LYS A 143 1.57 -10.75 9.68
C LYS A 143 0.69 -10.19 8.57
N LEU A 144 -0.58 -10.04 8.88
CA LEU A 144 -1.56 -9.40 7.99
C LEU A 144 -2.09 -8.12 8.64
N PRO A 145 -2.58 -7.15 7.89
CA PRO A 145 -2.66 -7.17 6.43
C PRO A 145 -1.30 -7.04 5.76
N LEU A 146 -1.16 -7.60 4.58
CA LEU A 146 -0.03 -7.28 3.71
C LEU A 146 -0.47 -6.13 2.82
N ILE A 147 0.30 -5.06 2.82
CA ILE A 147 0.03 -3.87 2.01
C ILE A 147 1.23 -3.65 1.11
N LEU A 148 0.97 -3.60 -0.19
CA LEU A 148 2.00 -3.47 -1.21
C LEU A 148 1.64 -2.29 -2.11
N VAL A 149 2.60 -1.42 -2.38
CA VAL A 149 2.44 -0.38 -3.39
C VAL A 149 3.32 -0.73 -4.58
N THR A 150 2.73 -0.68 -5.75
CA THR A 150 3.42 -0.97 -7.01
C THR A 150 3.47 0.28 -7.88
N ASN A 151 4.43 0.31 -8.80
CA ASN A 151 4.58 1.43 -9.72
C ASN A 151 5.01 0.89 -11.08
N GLY A 152 4.05 0.74 -11.99
CA GLY A 152 4.27 0.09 -13.27
C GLY A 152 4.14 -1.43 -13.16
N GLU A 153 4.27 -2.13 -14.29
CA GLU A 153 4.03 -3.56 -14.34
C GLU A 153 5.02 -4.37 -13.49
N SER A 154 4.48 -5.09 -12.53
CA SER A 154 5.24 -6.02 -11.69
C SER A 154 6.41 -5.38 -10.92
N VAL A 155 6.30 -4.11 -10.57
CA VAL A 155 7.33 -3.41 -9.79
C VAL A 155 6.76 -3.01 -8.44
N GLY A 156 7.34 -3.53 -7.35
CA GLY A 156 7.00 -3.13 -5.99
C GLY A 156 7.90 -2.00 -5.52
N ILE A 157 7.32 -0.99 -4.87
CA ILE A 157 8.08 0.14 -4.35
C ILE A 157 7.95 0.32 -2.85
N TYR A 158 6.95 -0.29 -2.23
CA TYR A 158 6.74 -0.21 -0.78
C TYR A 158 5.92 -1.40 -0.33
N ALA A 159 6.24 -1.94 0.84
CA ALA A 159 5.42 -2.98 1.45
C ALA A 159 5.48 -2.86 2.97
N THR A 160 4.40 -3.27 3.62
CA THR A 160 4.35 -3.41 5.06
C THR A 160 3.43 -4.58 5.41
N SER A 161 3.68 -5.21 6.54
CA SER A 161 2.84 -6.30 7.03
C SER A 161 2.45 -6.04 8.48
N GLY A 162 1.24 -6.45 8.83
CA GLY A 162 0.64 -6.06 10.10
C GLY A 162 0.23 -4.60 10.07
N TYR A 163 -0.21 -4.09 11.22
CA TYR A 163 -0.53 -2.67 11.32
C TYR A 163 0.62 -1.91 11.96
N ASN A 164 0.99 -0.80 11.33
CA ASN A 164 1.96 0.15 11.86
C ASN A 164 1.29 1.53 11.89
N VAL A 165 1.45 2.24 12.98
CA VAL A 165 0.87 3.60 13.12
C VAL A 165 1.39 4.47 11.99
N GLY A 166 0.48 5.19 11.34
CA GLY A 166 0.85 6.07 10.24
C GLY A 166 0.91 5.41 8.87
N THR A 167 0.50 4.14 8.76
CA THR A 167 0.48 3.45 7.46
C THR A 167 -0.39 4.20 6.44
N GLY A 168 -1.58 4.66 6.86
CA GLY A 168 -2.47 5.42 5.99
C GLY A 168 -1.81 6.68 5.44
N ASP A 169 -1.15 7.44 6.32
CA ASP A 169 -0.43 8.65 5.90
C ASP A 169 0.71 8.32 4.93
N MET A 170 1.43 7.24 5.17
CA MET A 170 2.49 6.81 4.27
C MET A 170 1.95 6.47 2.88
N LEU A 171 0.84 5.74 2.82
CA LEU A 171 0.21 5.41 1.54
C LEU A 171 -0.20 6.67 0.78
N ILE A 172 -0.80 7.63 1.47
CA ILE A 172 -1.19 8.90 0.86
C ILE A 172 0.04 9.62 0.30
N ARG A 173 1.11 9.70 1.08
CA ARG A 173 2.34 10.36 0.64
C ARG A 173 2.95 9.68 -0.59
N ILE A 174 2.97 8.36 -0.61
CA ILE A 174 3.51 7.63 -1.76
C ILE A 174 2.67 7.92 -3.01
N MET A 175 1.35 7.88 -2.87
CA MET A 175 0.46 8.11 -4.01
C MET A 175 0.53 9.55 -4.53
N GLU A 176 0.76 10.51 -3.66
CA GLU A 176 0.84 11.92 -4.04
C GLU A 176 2.22 12.36 -4.50
N GLU A 177 3.28 11.87 -3.85
CA GLU A 177 4.62 12.41 -4.01
C GLU A 177 5.55 11.60 -4.90
N VAL A 178 5.37 10.28 -4.98
CA VAL A 178 6.25 9.44 -5.78
C VAL A 178 5.82 9.49 -7.25
N PRO A 179 6.74 9.82 -8.17
CA PRO A 179 6.39 9.89 -9.59
C PRO A 179 5.99 8.54 -10.16
N GLU A 180 5.09 8.59 -11.14
CA GLU A 180 4.76 7.42 -11.94
C GLU A 180 5.97 6.98 -12.77
N VAL A 181 6.01 5.71 -13.09
CA VAL A 181 7.07 5.18 -13.97
C VAL A 181 6.80 5.54 -15.42
#